data_5ba25e75d7f829ac998e1412e70d367c
#
_entry.id   5ba25e75d7f829ac998e1412e70d367c
#
_cell.length_a   1.000
_cell.length_b   1.000
_cell.length_c   1.000
_cell.angle_alpha   90.00
_cell.angle_beta   90.00
_cell.angle_gamma   90.00
#
_symmetry.space_group_name_H-M   'P 1'
#
loop_
_entity.id
_entity.type
_entity.pdbx_description
1 polymer ?
#
loop_
_entity_poly.entity_id
_entity_poly.type
_entity_poly.pdbx_seq_one_letter_code
_entity_poly.pdbx_strand_id
1 'polypeptide(L)'
;MKVELPPEVLDVKKWECTVKSNRSVATFIKELIVELPKGENIDFKSGGYIQIDIPHYKCSYSEFNIEDEYREDWDKFKMWDLVAQNIEDGVFRAYSMANHPAEGNIVMLNVRIAHPPPRQWDAPPGVASSYIYNLKAGDKVTISGPYGEFFIKDTEREMVYVGGGAGMAPLRSHLFHLFHTLKTGRKVSYWYGARSKREMFYDSHFKKIQDEFSNFSYNVALSDPLEEDNWTGYTGFIHQVVHD
;
A
#
# COMPACT_ATOMS: atom_id res chain seq x y z
N MET A 1 22.91 -26.72 9.96
CA MET A 1 22.09 -26.84 11.18
C MET A 1 20.70 -26.38 10.77
N LYS A 2 19.72 -27.29 10.67
CA LYS A 2 18.32 -26.89 10.47
C LYS A 2 17.80 -26.41 11.83
N VAL A 3 17.44 -25.15 11.93
CA VAL A 3 16.73 -24.62 13.07
C VAL A 3 15.25 -25.00 12.87
N GLU A 4 14.76 -25.96 13.62
CA GLU A 4 13.32 -26.23 13.69
C GLU A 4 12.72 -25.15 14.59
N LEU A 5 11.99 -24.23 14.01
CA LEU A 5 11.22 -23.24 14.76
C LEU A 5 9.93 -23.91 15.30
N PRO A 6 9.46 -23.51 16.48
CA PRO A 6 8.19 -24.02 17.02
C PRO A 6 7.04 -23.79 16.02
N PRO A 7 6.13 -24.77 15.84
CA PRO A 7 4.99 -24.66 14.90
C PRO A 7 4.16 -23.40 15.09
N GLU A 8 4.03 -22.91 16.31
CA GLU A 8 3.27 -21.72 16.71
C GLU A 8 3.85 -20.40 16.17
N VAL A 9 5.14 -20.40 15.79
CA VAL A 9 5.83 -19.22 15.22
C VAL A 9 5.62 -19.12 13.70
N LEU A 10 5.10 -20.18 13.06
CA LEU A 10 5.02 -20.32 11.62
C LEU A 10 3.65 -20.81 11.12
N ASP A 11 2.55 -20.45 11.77
CA ASP A 11 1.20 -20.76 11.23
C ASP A 11 0.90 -19.89 9.99
N VAL A 12 1.82 -19.97 9.05
CA VAL A 12 1.69 -19.36 7.73
C VAL A 12 0.75 -20.20 6.91
N LYS A 13 -0.39 -19.61 6.59
CA LYS A 13 -1.38 -20.22 5.71
C LYS A 13 -1.25 -19.67 4.29
N LYS A 14 -1.82 -20.42 3.37
CA LYS A 14 -1.91 -20.04 1.95
C LYS A 14 -3.37 -20.09 1.51
N TRP A 15 -3.82 -19.02 0.84
CA TRP A 15 -5.21 -18.90 0.39
C TRP A 15 -5.27 -18.51 -1.08
N GLU A 16 -6.24 -19.06 -1.79
CA GLU A 16 -6.68 -18.54 -3.07
C GLU A 16 -7.80 -17.53 -2.82
N CYS A 17 -7.46 -16.26 -2.89
CA CYS A 17 -8.36 -15.13 -2.65
C CYS A 17 -9.03 -14.67 -3.94
N THR A 18 -10.11 -13.90 -3.80
CA THR A 18 -10.80 -13.27 -4.93
C THR A 18 -10.54 -11.77 -4.91
N VAL A 19 -10.13 -11.20 -6.03
CA VAL A 19 -10.00 -9.74 -6.17
C VAL A 19 -11.37 -9.10 -6.04
N LYS A 20 -11.55 -8.24 -5.03
CA LYS A 20 -12.75 -7.45 -4.82
C LYS A 20 -12.72 -6.15 -5.63
N SER A 21 -11.57 -5.47 -5.60
CA SER A 21 -11.33 -4.25 -6.36
C SER A 21 -9.84 -4.03 -6.58
N ASN A 22 -9.50 -3.33 -7.66
CA ASN A 22 -8.14 -2.94 -7.99
C ASN A 22 -8.20 -1.60 -8.73
N ARG A 23 -8.10 -0.50 -7.99
CA ARG A 23 -8.29 0.87 -8.51
C ARG A 23 -7.05 1.72 -8.28
N SER A 24 -6.79 2.70 -9.13
CA SER A 24 -5.76 3.70 -8.89
C SER A 24 -6.19 4.62 -7.75
N VAL A 25 -5.27 4.92 -6.87
CA VAL A 25 -5.44 5.88 -5.75
C VAL A 25 -4.44 7.02 -5.86
N ALA A 26 -3.48 6.90 -6.76
CA ALA A 26 -2.54 7.91 -7.20
C ALA A 26 -2.03 7.52 -8.60
N THR A 27 -1.34 8.40 -9.31
CA THR A 27 -0.90 8.19 -10.70
C THR A 27 -0.25 6.82 -10.92
N PHE A 28 0.59 6.38 -9.98
CA PHE A 28 1.36 5.13 -10.10
C PHE A 28 1.14 4.19 -8.92
N ILE A 29 0.02 4.33 -8.19
CA ILE A 29 -0.30 3.47 -7.04
C ILE A 29 -1.74 2.96 -7.17
N LYS A 30 -1.90 1.64 -7.08
CA LYS A 30 -3.21 1.01 -6.95
C LYS A 30 -3.47 0.53 -5.53
N GLU A 31 -4.73 0.63 -5.14
CA GLU A 31 -5.31 -0.08 -4.01
C GLU A 31 -5.89 -1.40 -4.51
N LEU A 32 -5.25 -2.50 -4.14
CA LEU A 32 -5.79 -3.84 -4.36
C LEU A 32 -6.49 -4.31 -3.11
N ILE A 33 -7.74 -4.72 -3.23
CA ILE A 33 -8.49 -5.39 -2.15
C ILE A 33 -8.82 -6.80 -2.60
N VAL A 34 -8.41 -7.79 -1.81
CA VAL A 34 -8.79 -9.19 -2.02
C VAL A 34 -9.60 -9.70 -0.84
N GLU A 35 -10.55 -10.59 -1.12
CA GLU A 35 -11.36 -11.28 -0.12
C GLU A 35 -10.84 -12.71 0.07
N LEU A 36 -10.69 -13.12 1.31
CA LEU A 36 -10.36 -14.50 1.65
C LEU A 36 -11.53 -15.44 1.32
N PRO A 37 -11.27 -16.75 1.14
CA PRO A 37 -12.32 -17.74 0.98
C PRO A 37 -13.32 -17.69 2.14
N LYS A 38 -14.56 -18.05 1.85
CA LYS A 38 -15.63 -18.10 2.87
C LYS A 38 -15.24 -19.02 4.03
N GLY A 39 -15.30 -18.50 5.24
CA GLY A 39 -14.97 -19.23 6.47
C GLY A 39 -13.50 -19.20 6.86
N GLU A 40 -12.63 -18.65 6.01
CA GLU A 40 -11.24 -18.38 6.33
C GLU A 40 -11.08 -17.00 6.98
N ASN A 41 -10.05 -16.84 7.78
CA ASN A 41 -9.67 -15.57 8.40
C ASN A 41 -8.15 -15.48 8.47
N ILE A 42 -7.63 -14.28 8.29
CA ILE A 42 -6.23 -13.97 8.54
C ILE A 42 -6.09 -13.25 9.88
N ASP A 43 -5.46 -13.93 10.84
CA ASP A 43 -5.15 -13.32 12.13
C ASP A 43 -3.79 -12.64 12.07
N PHE A 44 -3.79 -11.33 11.96
CA PHE A 44 -2.58 -10.53 11.81
C PHE A 44 -2.55 -9.33 12.76
N LYS A 45 -1.35 -8.86 13.04
CA LYS A 45 -1.12 -7.59 13.75
C LYS A 45 -0.92 -6.47 12.75
N SER A 46 -1.49 -5.28 13.04
CA SER A 46 -1.28 -4.08 12.23
C SER A 46 0.20 -3.83 11.97
N GLY A 47 0.56 -3.54 10.73
CA GLY A 47 1.95 -3.45 10.26
C GLY A 47 2.50 -4.75 9.68
N GLY A 48 1.76 -5.85 9.76
CA GLY A 48 2.10 -7.12 9.11
C GLY A 48 2.01 -7.03 7.58
N TYR A 49 2.56 -8.05 6.92
CA TYR A 49 2.54 -8.18 5.46
C TYR A 49 2.12 -9.58 5.03
N ILE A 50 1.75 -9.69 3.77
CA ILE A 50 1.52 -10.96 3.08
C ILE A 50 2.52 -11.12 1.94
N GLN A 51 2.66 -12.34 1.43
CA GLN A 51 3.30 -12.61 0.16
C GLN A 51 2.23 -12.94 -0.89
N ILE A 52 2.40 -12.39 -2.09
CA ILE A 52 1.58 -12.69 -3.26
C ILE A 52 2.40 -13.59 -4.18
N ASP A 53 1.84 -14.74 -4.59
CA ASP A 53 2.40 -15.59 -5.62
C ASP A 53 2.16 -14.97 -7.00
N ILE A 54 3.18 -14.99 -7.84
CA ILE A 54 3.11 -14.45 -9.19
C ILE A 54 3.17 -15.62 -10.17
N PRO A 55 2.05 -16.01 -10.80
CA PRO A 55 2.03 -17.09 -11.77
C PRO A 55 2.78 -16.70 -13.06
N HIS A 56 2.91 -17.64 -13.98
CA HIS A 56 3.32 -17.31 -15.34
C HIS A 56 2.26 -16.40 -15.97
N TYR A 57 2.68 -15.29 -16.53
CA TYR A 57 1.80 -14.36 -17.22
C TYR A 57 2.57 -13.52 -18.24
N LYS A 58 1.83 -12.92 -19.16
CA LYS A 58 2.30 -11.85 -20.04
C LYS A 58 1.15 -10.87 -20.21
N CYS A 59 1.42 -9.57 -20.07
CA CYS A 59 0.43 -8.51 -20.28
C CYS A 59 1.07 -7.29 -20.93
N SER A 60 0.27 -6.53 -21.65
CA SER A 60 0.59 -5.16 -22.08
C SER A 60 0.05 -4.16 -21.08
N TYR A 61 0.77 -3.08 -20.81
CA TYR A 61 0.27 -2.00 -19.96
C TYR A 61 -0.96 -1.29 -20.55
N SER A 62 -1.16 -1.41 -21.87
CA SER A 62 -2.38 -0.94 -22.54
C SER A 62 -3.67 -1.67 -22.09
N GLU A 63 -3.52 -2.85 -21.43
CA GLU A 63 -4.63 -3.63 -20.88
C GLU A 63 -5.02 -3.20 -19.45
N PHE A 64 -4.20 -2.35 -18.80
CA PHE A 64 -4.46 -1.93 -17.44
C PHE A 64 -5.65 -0.95 -17.38
N ASN A 65 -6.49 -1.17 -16.38
CA ASN A 65 -7.55 -0.22 -16.07
C ASN A 65 -6.95 0.92 -15.24
N ILE A 66 -6.76 2.08 -15.86
CA ILE A 66 -6.27 3.31 -15.23
C ILE A 66 -7.35 4.37 -15.34
N GLU A 67 -7.72 4.97 -14.22
CA GLU A 67 -8.73 6.01 -14.12
C GLU A 67 -8.34 7.23 -14.96
N ASP A 68 -9.32 7.89 -15.58
CA ASP A 68 -9.11 8.95 -16.58
C ASP A 68 -8.24 10.09 -16.05
N GLU A 69 -8.36 10.44 -14.78
CA GLU A 69 -7.59 11.50 -14.13
C GLU A 69 -6.06 11.26 -14.14
N TYR A 70 -5.61 10.00 -14.31
CA TYR A 70 -4.18 9.64 -14.31
C TYR A 70 -3.63 9.35 -15.73
N ARG A 71 -4.49 9.25 -16.75
CA ARG A 71 -4.09 8.82 -18.09
C ARG A 71 -3.09 9.74 -18.75
N GLU A 72 -3.22 11.06 -18.58
CA GLU A 72 -2.31 12.04 -19.13
C GLU A 72 -0.85 11.81 -18.70
N ASP A 73 -0.63 11.49 -17.42
CA ASP A 73 0.71 11.15 -16.95
C ASP A 73 1.21 9.82 -17.54
N TRP A 74 0.32 8.84 -17.70
CA TRP A 74 0.67 7.58 -18.34
C TRP A 74 1.07 7.76 -19.80
N ASP A 75 0.39 8.64 -20.54
CA ASP A 75 0.76 9.05 -21.90
C ASP A 75 2.12 9.77 -21.92
N LYS A 76 2.30 10.75 -21.05
CA LYS A 76 3.53 11.54 -20.91
C LYS A 76 4.76 10.66 -20.64
N PHE A 77 4.61 9.63 -19.82
CA PHE A 77 5.67 8.69 -19.48
C PHE A 77 5.71 7.46 -20.41
N LYS A 78 4.91 7.42 -21.49
CA LYS A 78 4.84 6.33 -22.47
C LYS A 78 4.63 4.96 -21.83
N MET A 79 3.83 4.92 -20.76
CA MET A 79 3.62 3.70 -19.98
C MET A 79 2.90 2.60 -20.76
N TRP A 80 2.01 2.99 -21.70
CA TRP A 80 1.17 2.06 -22.46
C TRP A 80 1.94 1.11 -23.39
N ASP A 81 3.15 1.48 -23.79
CA ASP A 81 3.99 0.69 -24.69
C ASP A 81 4.75 -0.44 -23.99
N LEU A 82 4.69 -0.48 -22.65
CA LEU A 82 5.40 -1.45 -21.85
C LEU A 82 4.71 -2.82 -21.86
N VAL A 83 5.52 -3.86 -21.83
CA VAL A 83 5.09 -5.26 -21.71
C VAL A 83 5.79 -5.89 -20.53
N ALA A 84 5.06 -6.56 -19.67
CA ALA A 84 5.60 -7.34 -18.55
C ALA A 84 5.24 -8.80 -18.67
N GLN A 85 6.10 -9.64 -18.12
CA GLN A 85 5.89 -11.08 -18.08
C GLN A 85 6.57 -11.74 -16.90
N ASN A 86 6.06 -12.88 -16.50
CA ASN A 86 6.74 -13.84 -15.64
C ASN A 86 6.74 -15.20 -16.32
N ILE A 87 7.92 -15.79 -16.45
CA ILE A 87 8.14 -17.15 -16.99
C ILE A 87 8.82 -18.08 -15.98
N GLU A 88 9.05 -17.58 -14.75
CA GLU A 88 9.73 -18.31 -13.70
C GLU A 88 8.72 -18.87 -12.69
N ASP A 89 8.97 -20.08 -12.22
CA ASP A 89 8.19 -20.70 -11.15
C ASP A 89 8.60 -20.17 -9.77
N GLY A 90 7.66 -20.21 -8.82
CA GLY A 90 7.93 -19.87 -7.42
C GLY A 90 8.23 -18.39 -7.16
N VAL A 91 7.88 -17.50 -8.07
CA VAL A 91 8.03 -16.06 -7.87
C VAL A 91 6.96 -15.56 -6.90
N PHE A 92 7.37 -14.85 -5.88
CA PHE A 92 6.47 -14.15 -4.96
C PHE A 92 7.05 -12.81 -4.52
N ARG A 93 6.22 -11.92 -4.00
CA ARG A 93 6.65 -10.63 -3.42
C ARG A 93 5.83 -10.29 -2.18
N ALA A 94 6.52 -9.65 -1.23
CA ALA A 94 5.95 -9.18 0.02
C ALA A 94 5.28 -7.81 -0.15
N TYR A 95 4.09 -7.65 0.44
CA TYR A 95 3.35 -6.39 0.49
C TYR A 95 2.75 -6.19 1.87
N SER A 96 3.03 -5.04 2.48
CA SER A 96 2.41 -4.66 3.75
C SER A 96 0.91 -4.46 3.58
N MET A 97 0.16 -4.94 4.56
CA MET A 97 -1.29 -4.75 4.58
C MET A 97 -1.65 -3.31 4.99
N ALA A 98 -2.53 -2.69 4.23
CA ALA A 98 -3.04 -1.35 4.49
C ALA A 98 -4.31 -1.36 5.37
N ASN A 99 -5.07 -2.47 5.36
CA ASN A 99 -6.17 -2.66 6.30
C ASN A 99 -5.66 -2.97 7.70
N HIS A 100 -6.49 -2.70 8.72
CA HIS A 100 -6.25 -3.20 10.07
C HIS A 100 -7.19 -4.37 10.36
N PRO A 101 -6.93 -5.21 11.40
CA PRO A 101 -7.67 -6.46 11.61
C PRO A 101 -9.19 -6.32 11.69
N ALA A 102 -9.70 -5.21 12.19
CA ALA A 102 -11.14 -4.99 12.35
C ALA A 102 -11.88 -4.58 11.05
N GLU A 103 -11.18 -4.43 9.92
CA GLU A 103 -11.83 -4.11 8.63
C GLU A 103 -12.42 -5.34 7.92
N GLY A 104 -12.42 -6.50 8.58
CA GLY A 104 -13.10 -7.70 8.09
C GLY A 104 -12.18 -8.65 7.31
N ASN A 105 -12.81 -9.58 6.59
CA ASN A 105 -12.13 -10.70 5.93
C ASN A 105 -11.51 -10.29 4.58
N ILE A 106 -10.69 -9.25 4.60
CA ILE A 106 -10.01 -8.69 3.44
C ILE A 106 -8.51 -8.52 3.68
N VAL A 107 -7.76 -8.48 2.60
CA VAL A 107 -6.40 -7.94 2.54
C VAL A 107 -6.39 -6.76 1.59
N MET A 108 -5.96 -5.60 2.08
CA MET A 108 -5.82 -4.37 1.30
C MET A 108 -4.34 -4.04 1.14
N LEU A 109 -3.92 -3.78 -0.09
CA LEU A 109 -2.53 -3.45 -0.42
C LEU A 109 -2.47 -2.12 -1.17
N ASN A 110 -1.40 -1.35 -0.95
CA ASN A 110 -1.05 -0.22 -1.80
C ASN A 110 0.17 -0.59 -2.64
N VAL A 111 -0.02 -0.71 -3.94
CA VAL A 111 1.01 -1.22 -4.84
C VAL A 111 1.42 -0.16 -5.84
N ARG A 112 2.70 0.26 -5.76
CA ARG A 112 3.29 1.15 -6.76
C ARG A 112 3.77 0.32 -7.96
N ILE A 113 3.43 0.77 -9.18
CA ILE A 113 3.98 0.17 -10.38
C ILE A 113 5.49 0.43 -10.47
N ALA A 114 6.26 -0.61 -10.68
CA ALA A 114 7.69 -0.53 -10.92
C ALA A 114 7.92 -0.50 -12.45
N HIS A 115 7.94 0.70 -13.02
CA HIS A 115 8.30 0.92 -14.42
C HIS A 115 9.82 1.10 -14.57
N PRO A 116 10.38 0.96 -15.78
CA PRO A 116 11.78 1.25 -16.05
C PRO A 116 12.16 2.67 -15.60
N PRO A 117 13.37 2.85 -15.03
CA PRO A 117 13.83 4.20 -14.67
C PRO A 117 13.96 5.10 -15.92
N PRO A 118 13.74 6.42 -15.82
CA PRO A 118 13.77 7.33 -16.98
C PRO A 118 15.06 7.34 -17.80
N ARG A 119 16.17 6.82 -17.25
CA ARG A 119 17.46 6.71 -17.93
C ARG A 119 17.80 5.29 -18.39
N GLN A 120 16.90 4.33 -18.17
CA GLN A 120 17.10 2.90 -18.46
C GLN A 120 15.79 2.27 -18.97
N TRP A 121 15.22 2.87 -20.01
CA TRP A 121 13.96 2.40 -20.59
C TRP A 121 14.01 0.98 -21.13
N ASP A 122 15.22 0.44 -21.39
CA ASP A 122 15.43 -0.95 -21.81
C ASP A 122 15.34 -1.94 -20.64
N ALA A 123 15.30 -1.47 -19.40
CA ALA A 123 15.12 -2.34 -18.25
C ALA A 123 13.69 -2.93 -18.23
N PRO A 124 13.50 -4.19 -17.85
CA PRO A 124 12.17 -4.77 -17.80
C PRO A 124 11.33 -4.10 -16.69
N PRO A 125 10.01 -3.96 -16.90
CA PRO A 125 9.08 -3.56 -15.85
C PRO A 125 9.07 -4.55 -14.68
N GLY A 126 8.65 -4.09 -13.50
CA GLY A 126 8.58 -4.94 -12.32
C GLY A 126 7.52 -6.05 -12.47
N VAL A 127 7.96 -7.28 -12.35
CA VAL A 127 7.13 -8.47 -12.56
C VAL A 127 5.89 -8.50 -11.67
N ALA A 128 6.04 -8.34 -10.35
CA ALA A 128 4.92 -8.48 -9.43
C ALA A 128 3.95 -7.29 -9.49
N SER A 129 4.45 -6.06 -9.56
CA SER A 129 3.60 -4.89 -9.64
C SER A 129 2.78 -4.86 -10.94
N SER A 130 3.37 -5.29 -12.06
CA SER A 130 2.65 -5.38 -13.34
C SER A 130 1.57 -6.47 -13.32
N TYR A 131 1.85 -7.63 -12.71
CA TYR A 131 0.84 -8.65 -12.48
C TYR A 131 -0.34 -8.09 -11.70
N ILE A 132 -0.06 -7.42 -10.57
CA ILE A 132 -1.09 -6.84 -9.73
C ILE A 132 -1.89 -5.77 -10.48
N TYR A 133 -1.23 -4.92 -11.27
CA TYR A 133 -1.93 -3.89 -12.05
C TYR A 133 -2.89 -4.46 -13.09
N ASN A 134 -2.62 -5.66 -13.60
CA ASN A 134 -3.47 -6.34 -14.58
C ASN A 134 -4.68 -7.05 -13.95
N LEU A 135 -4.68 -7.30 -12.63
CA LEU A 135 -5.79 -7.96 -11.95
C LEU A 135 -7.09 -7.16 -12.05
N LYS A 136 -8.19 -7.87 -12.23
CA LYS A 136 -9.55 -7.32 -12.32
C LYS A 136 -10.43 -7.93 -11.23
N ALA A 137 -11.51 -7.24 -10.87
CA ALA A 137 -12.49 -7.78 -9.93
C ALA A 137 -13.00 -9.15 -10.39
N GLY A 138 -12.99 -10.12 -9.49
CA GLY A 138 -13.34 -11.52 -9.76
C GLY A 138 -12.14 -12.44 -10.02
N ASP A 139 -10.96 -11.90 -10.36
CA ASP A 139 -9.76 -12.71 -10.56
C ASP A 139 -9.34 -13.42 -9.27
N LYS A 140 -8.63 -14.55 -9.45
CA LYS A 140 -8.05 -15.30 -8.34
C LYS A 140 -6.59 -14.91 -8.15
N VAL A 141 -6.20 -14.79 -6.89
CA VAL A 141 -4.83 -14.50 -6.49
C VAL A 141 -4.45 -15.34 -5.28
N THR A 142 -3.27 -15.94 -5.32
CA THR A 142 -2.77 -16.73 -4.20
C THR A 142 -1.91 -15.85 -3.30
N ILE A 143 -2.26 -15.82 -2.03
CA ILE A 143 -1.49 -15.12 -0.99
C ILE A 143 -1.08 -16.08 0.10
N SER A 144 -0.02 -15.75 0.82
CA SER A 144 0.40 -16.44 2.04
C SER A 144 0.74 -15.44 3.14
N GLY A 145 0.57 -15.84 4.38
CA GLY A 145 0.83 -15.00 5.55
C GLY A 145 0.11 -15.47 6.82
N PRO A 146 0.01 -14.61 7.83
CA PRO A 146 0.66 -13.29 7.92
C PRO A 146 2.14 -13.39 8.26
N TYR A 147 2.89 -12.33 7.92
CA TYR A 147 4.29 -12.16 8.28
C TYR A 147 4.51 -10.75 8.87
N GLY A 148 5.68 -10.50 9.45
CA GLY A 148 6.15 -9.15 9.79
C GLY A 148 6.63 -8.97 11.22
N GLU A 149 7.30 -7.84 11.42
CA GLU A 149 7.86 -7.40 12.71
C GLU A 149 7.63 -5.90 12.95
N PHE A 150 7.10 -5.18 11.96
CA PHE A 150 6.82 -3.75 12.07
C PHE A 150 5.50 -3.53 12.81
N PHE A 151 5.48 -3.85 14.10
CA PHE A 151 4.29 -3.75 14.93
C PHE A 151 4.31 -2.50 15.82
N ILE A 152 3.12 -2.06 16.24
CA ILE A 152 2.95 -1.03 17.26
C ILE A 152 3.65 -1.51 18.53
N LYS A 153 4.58 -0.69 19.03
CA LYS A 153 5.33 -0.99 20.25
C LYS A 153 4.44 -0.75 21.48
N ASP A 154 4.48 -1.68 22.41
CA ASP A 154 3.79 -1.58 23.70
C ASP A 154 4.56 -0.65 24.64
N THR A 155 4.32 0.65 24.49
CA THR A 155 4.90 1.72 25.30
C THR A 155 3.90 2.88 25.38
N GLU A 156 4.06 3.74 26.40
CA GLU A 156 3.25 4.97 26.56
C GLU A 156 3.87 6.19 25.86
N ARG A 157 4.96 6.02 25.12
CA ARG A 157 5.63 7.13 24.44
C ARG A 157 4.79 7.71 23.30
N GLU A 158 4.96 9.01 23.05
CA GLU A 158 4.49 9.65 21.83
C GLU A 158 4.95 8.90 20.58
N MET A 159 4.12 8.87 19.56
CA MET A 159 4.41 8.23 18.28
C MET A 159 4.43 9.25 17.16
N VAL A 160 5.48 9.20 16.35
CA VAL A 160 5.63 10.00 15.14
C VAL A 160 5.68 9.05 13.94
N TYR A 161 4.72 9.19 13.04
CA TYR A 161 4.67 8.47 11.79
C TYR A 161 5.09 9.41 10.66
N VAL A 162 6.01 8.95 9.81
CA VAL A 162 6.48 9.71 8.64
C VAL A 162 6.43 8.81 7.42
N GLY A 163 5.72 9.21 6.38
CA GLY A 163 5.64 8.40 5.17
C GLY A 163 4.69 8.94 4.13
N GLY A 164 4.65 8.24 2.99
CA GLY A 164 3.79 8.58 1.85
C GLY A 164 3.94 7.57 0.72
N GLY A 165 3.19 7.76 -0.36
CA GLY A 165 3.14 6.82 -1.45
C GLY A 165 2.72 5.42 -1.00
N ALA A 166 3.24 4.36 -1.61
CA ALA A 166 2.91 2.97 -1.25
C ALA A 166 3.33 2.60 0.19
N GLY A 167 4.29 3.32 0.79
CA GLY A 167 4.68 3.17 2.20
C GLY A 167 3.58 3.56 3.19
N MET A 168 2.50 4.17 2.72
CA MET A 168 1.27 4.42 3.45
C MET A 168 0.65 3.14 4.05
N ALA A 169 0.76 2.00 3.38
CA ALA A 169 0.07 0.78 3.76
C ALA A 169 0.21 0.40 5.25
N PRO A 170 1.41 0.14 5.80
CA PRO A 170 1.55 -0.23 7.20
C PRO A 170 1.18 0.92 8.14
N LEU A 171 1.38 2.17 7.73
CA LEU A 171 1.05 3.33 8.56
C LEU A 171 -0.46 3.49 8.72
N ARG A 172 -1.23 3.32 7.63
CA ARG A 172 -2.69 3.29 7.69
C ARG A 172 -3.19 2.18 8.62
N SER A 173 -2.64 0.97 8.46
CA SER A 173 -3.00 -0.16 9.32
C SER A 173 -2.78 0.16 10.81
N HIS A 174 -1.63 0.74 11.17
CA HIS A 174 -1.32 1.16 12.54
C HIS A 174 -2.29 2.23 13.04
N LEU A 175 -2.45 3.32 12.30
CA LEU A 175 -3.27 4.46 12.71
C LEU A 175 -4.73 4.06 12.90
N PHE A 176 -5.29 3.26 12.00
CA PHE A 176 -6.65 2.76 12.13
C PHE A 176 -6.79 1.83 13.34
N HIS A 177 -5.83 0.96 13.60
CA HIS A 177 -5.86 0.10 14.77
C HIS A 177 -5.76 0.90 16.08
N LEU A 178 -4.85 1.87 16.15
CA LEU A 178 -4.66 2.74 17.32
C LEU A 178 -5.93 3.51 17.68
N PHE A 179 -6.60 4.10 16.69
CA PHE A 179 -7.72 5.01 16.94
C PHE A 179 -9.08 4.31 16.88
N HIS A 180 -9.30 3.37 15.97
CA HIS A 180 -10.60 2.72 15.85
C HIS A 180 -10.74 1.48 16.74
N THR A 181 -9.67 0.75 17.03
CA THR A 181 -9.71 -0.46 17.87
C THR A 181 -9.23 -0.18 19.28
N LEU A 182 -7.99 0.28 19.45
CA LEU A 182 -7.38 0.46 20.78
C LEU A 182 -7.86 1.73 21.49
N LYS A 183 -8.40 2.71 20.77
CA LYS A 183 -8.78 4.03 21.33
C LYS A 183 -7.65 4.63 22.16
N THR A 184 -6.44 4.64 21.59
CA THR A 184 -5.22 5.00 22.32
C THR A 184 -5.30 6.42 22.90
N GLY A 185 -4.81 6.59 24.12
CA GLY A 185 -4.60 7.91 24.74
C GLY A 185 -3.25 8.53 24.43
N ARG A 186 -2.36 7.81 23.71
CA ARG A 186 -1.02 8.30 23.35
C ARG A 186 -1.12 9.43 22.37
N LYS A 187 -0.23 10.41 22.47
CA LYS A 187 -0.07 11.45 21.46
C LYS A 187 0.54 10.85 20.20
N VAL A 188 -0.10 11.08 19.07
CA VAL A 188 0.30 10.53 17.77
C VAL A 188 0.32 11.66 16.74
N SER A 189 1.41 11.77 16.00
CA SER A 189 1.49 12.65 14.83
C SER A 189 1.77 11.84 13.57
N TYR A 190 1.07 12.16 12.49
CA TYR A 190 1.33 11.61 11.17
C TYR A 190 1.74 12.71 10.21
N TRP A 191 2.93 12.58 9.66
CA TRP A 191 3.53 13.43 8.66
C TRP A 191 3.49 12.73 7.31
N TYR A 192 2.57 13.18 6.46
CA TYR A 192 2.29 12.57 5.17
C TYR A 192 2.90 13.40 4.04
N GLY A 193 3.76 12.76 3.23
CA GLY A 193 4.34 13.34 2.03
C GLY A 193 3.66 12.83 0.76
N ALA A 194 3.22 13.76 -0.09
CA ALA A 194 2.76 13.47 -1.44
C ALA A 194 3.44 14.42 -2.43
N ARG A 195 3.32 14.14 -3.74
CA ARG A 195 3.85 15.01 -4.76
C ARG A 195 2.94 16.23 -4.96
N SER A 196 1.65 16.01 -5.17
CA SER A 196 0.61 17.00 -5.35
C SER A 196 -0.68 16.52 -4.67
N LYS A 197 -1.75 17.33 -4.66
CA LYS A 197 -3.03 16.90 -4.10
C LYS A 197 -3.59 15.64 -4.75
N ARG A 198 -3.44 15.50 -6.06
CA ARG A 198 -3.88 14.33 -6.82
C ARG A 198 -3.19 13.04 -6.38
N GLU A 199 -1.98 13.14 -5.82
CA GLU A 199 -1.22 12.00 -5.31
C GLU A 199 -1.54 11.66 -3.84
N MET A 200 -2.44 12.42 -3.20
CA MET A 200 -2.89 12.16 -1.84
C MET A 200 -4.03 11.15 -1.85
N PHE A 201 -3.88 10.06 -1.10
CA PHE A 201 -4.96 9.10 -0.89
C PHE A 201 -5.17 8.83 0.60
N TYR A 202 -6.37 8.45 0.98
CA TYR A 202 -6.85 8.33 2.36
C TYR A 202 -6.85 9.62 3.18
N ASP A 203 -6.63 10.79 2.57
CA ASP A 203 -6.60 12.09 3.23
C ASP A 203 -7.86 12.34 4.09
N SER A 204 -9.03 12.08 3.53
CA SER A 204 -10.31 12.20 4.26
C SER A 204 -10.40 11.29 5.48
N HIS A 205 -9.79 10.11 5.43
CA HIS A 205 -9.76 9.18 6.55
C HIS A 205 -8.92 9.71 7.72
N PHE A 206 -7.74 10.26 7.43
CA PHE A 206 -6.87 10.81 8.48
C PHE A 206 -7.41 12.12 9.05
N LYS A 207 -8.02 12.97 8.22
CA LYS A 207 -8.74 14.15 8.68
C LYS A 207 -9.88 13.78 9.65
N LYS A 208 -10.64 12.74 9.31
CA LYS A 208 -11.69 12.23 10.19
C LYS A 208 -11.14 11.76 11.54
N ILE A 209 -10.02 11.04 11.56
CA ILE A 209 -9.38 10.65 12.84
C ILE A 209 -8.96 11.89 13.62
N GLN A 210 -8.38 12.90 12.96
CA GLN A 210 -7.99 14.16 13.62
C GLN A 210 -9.19 14.92 14.21
N ASP A 211 -10.33 14.92 13.53
CA ASP A 211 -11.56 15.57 14.03
C ASP A 211 -12.15 14.81 15.23
N GLU A 212 -12.01 13.49 15.27
CA GLU A 212 -12.56 12.63 16.33
C GLU A 212 -11.64 12.50 17.56
N PHE A 213 -10.32 12.66 17.40
CA PHE A 213 -9.33 12.38 18.44
C PHE A 213 -8.35 13.55 18.63
N SER A 214 -8.48 14.28 19.73
CA SER A 214 -7.64 15.44 20.05
C SER A 214 -6.16 15.13 20.28
N ASN A 215 -5.81 13.87 20.47
CA ASN A 215 -4.43 13.38 20.63
C ASN A 215 -3.79 12.93 19.31
N PHE A 216 -4.46 13.15 18.16
CA PHE A 216 -3.92 12.91 16.83
C PHE A 216 -3.70 14.20 16.06
N SER A 217 -2.57 14.32 15.39
CA SER A 217 -2.30 15.41 14.45
C SER A 217 -1.88 14.86 13.09
N TYR A 218 -2.51 15.38 12.04
CA TYR A 218 -2.26 15.00 10.66
C TYR A 218 -1.65 16.18 9.89
N ASN A 219 -0.41 16.03 9.43
CA ASN A 219 0.36 17.05 8.77
C ASN A 219 0.73 16.59 7.37
N VAL A 220 0.52 17.43 6.37
CA VAL A 220 0.76 17.09 4.96
C VAL A 220 1.80 18.03 4.36
N ALA A 221 2.77 17.46 3.64
CA ALA A 221 3.68 18.23 2.80
C ALA A 221 3.57 17.78 1.33
N LEU A 222 3.52 18.75 0.41
CA LEU A 222 3.57 18.48 -1.02
C LEU A 222 4.94 18.88 -1.57
N SER A 223 5.60 17.93 -2.26
CA SER A 223 6.93 18.18 -2.81
C SER A 223 6.92 18.93 -4.15
N ASP A 224 5.81 18.86 -4.88
CA ASP A 224 5.62 19.46 -6.20
C ASP A 224 4.13 19.78 -6.41
N PRO A 225 3.55 20.71 -5.59
CA PRO A 225 2.14 21.06 -5.71
C PRO A 225 1.88 21.72 -7.08
N LEU A 226 0.76 21.37 -7.68
CA LEU A 226 0.31 21.96 -8.93
C LEU A 226 -0.33 23.33 -8.64
N GLU A 227 -0.36 24.21 -9.65
CA GLU A 227 -0.96 25.53 -9.50
C GLU A 227 -2.45 25.44 -9.12
N GLU A 228 -3.18 24.51 -9.72
CA GLU A 228 -4.58 24.23 -9.41
C GLU A 228 -4.80 23.65 -8.00
N ASP A 229 -3.78 23.13 -7.36
CA ASP A 229 -3.88 22.64 -5.98
C ASP A 229 -4.20 23.79 -4.99
N ASN A 230 -3.85 25.03 -5.31
CA ASN A 230 -3.97 26.19 -4.40
C ASN A 230 -3.46 25.81 -2.98
N TRP A 231 -2.28 25.18 -2.94
CA TRP A 231 -1.73 24.60 -1.72
C TRP A 231 -1.17 25.68 -0.80
N THR A 232 -1.57 25.66 0.47
CA THR A 232 -1.12 26.60 1.51
C THR A 232 -0.42 25.91 2.69
N GLY A 233 -0.27 24.57 2.64
CA GLY A 233 0.41 23.79 3.67
C GLY A 233 1.92 23.71 3.46
N TYR A 234 2.57 22.75 4.13
CA TYR A 234 4.00 22.55 3.99
C TYR A 234 4.39 22.16 2.57
N THR A 235 5.53 22.68 2.09
CA THR A 235 6.09 22.40 0.76
C THR A 235 7.47 21.79 0.92
N GLY A 236 7.77 20.74 0.13
CA GLY A 236 9.03 20.04 0.13
C GLY A 236 8.89 18.56 0.47
N PHE A 237 10.02 17.86 0.51
CA PHE A 237 10.01 16.46 0.89
C PHE A 237 9.72 16.28 2.37
N ILE A 238 8.83 15.34 2.71
CA ILE A 238 8.35 15.15 4.08
C ILE A 238 9.46 14.95 5.11
N HIS A 239 10.53 14.27 4.76
CA HIS A 239 11.67 14.04 5.67
C HIS A 239 12.44 15.34 6.00
N GLN A 240 12.45 16.31 5.09
CA GLN A 240 13.02 17.65 5.34
C GLN A 240 12.09 18.46 6.22
N VAL A 241 10.80 18.48 5.89
CA VAL A 241 9.77 19.23 6.65
C VAL A 241 9.69 18.76 8.11
N VAL A 242 9.92 17.48 8.37
CA VAL A 242 9.91 16.96 9.76
C VAL A 242 11.21 17.26 10.50
N HIS A 243 12.32 17.43 9.77
CA HIS A 243 13.63 17.75 10.36
C HIS A 243 13.72 19.22 10.79
N ASP A 244 13.15 20.13 10.03
CA ASP A 244 13.18 21.59 10.26
C ASP A 244 12.18 22.02 11.33
#